data_9f227972c21afa1000b7ad27d4ba1c1f
#
_entry.id   9f227972c21afa1000b7ad27d4ba1c1f
#
_cell.length_a   1.000
_cell.length_b   1.000
_cell.length_c   1.000
_cell.angle_alpha   90.00
_cell.angle_beta   90.00
_cell.angle_gamma   90.00
#
_symmetry.space_group_name_H-M   'P 1'
#
loop_
_entity.id
_entity.type
_entity.pdbx_description
1 polymer ?
#
loop_
_entity_poly.entity_id
_entity_poly.type
_entity_poly.pdbx_seq_one_letter_code
_entity_poly.pdbx_strand_id
1 'polypeptide(L)'
;ETVSTDYDTSDKLYFEPLTLEDVLSIYNKEKPVGVIAQFGGQTPLNLASDLEKNGVKILGTSPAVIDLAEDRDLFREMMDKLEIPMPESGMATTVDEALEIAHKIGYPVMVRPSYVLGGRGMEVVYDDESLDGYMRAAVGVTPDRPILIDRFLNHALECEADAISDGTHAFVPAVMEHIELAGVHSGDSACIIPSVHITAENVATIKEYTKKIAEEMHVVGLMNMQYAIEKGKVYVHEANPRASRTVPLVSKVCNVRMVPIATDIITSELTGRPSPVPALKEQHIPYYGVKEAVFPFNMFPEVDPILGPEMRSTGEVLGLSTYYGEAFYKAQEATQTLLPTSGTVLISVRTRMRLSRSLSSSRKLVSRSLLQAEHMP
;
A
#
# COMPACT_ATOMS: atom_id res chain seq x y z
N GLU A 1 -8.29 9.08 13.91
CA GLU A 1 -8.48 10.51 13.75
C GLU A 1 -7.25 11.14 13.10
N THR A 2 -7.45 12.10 12.22
CA THR A 2 -6.39 12.74 11.45
C THR A 2 -6.41 14.25 11.64
N VAL A 3 -5.39 14.95 11.13
CA VAL A 3 -5.30 16.42 11.16
C VAL A 3 -6.52 17.08 10.51
N SER A 4 -7.16 16.42 9.54
CA SER A 4 -8.38 16.92 8.89
C SER A 4 -9.59 17.00 9.82
N THR A 5 -9.54 16.40 11.01
CA THR A 5 -10.59 16.53 12.02
C THR A 5 -10.37 17.71 12.97
N ASP A 6 -9.25 18.42 12.84
CA ASP A 6 -8.98 19.63 13.64
C ASP A 6 -9.86 20.77 13.11
N TYR A 7 -10.51 21.46 14.03
CA TYR A 7 -11.48 22.51 13.72
C TYR A 7 -10.89 23.73 13.01
N ASP A 8 -9.59 23.95 13.10
CA ASP A 8 -8.86 25.06 12.49
C ASP A 8 -8.20 24.70 11.15
N THR A 9 -8.36 23.48 10.68
CA THR A 9 -7.79 23.01 9.40
C THR A 9 -8.72 23.25 8.21
N SER A 10 -10.05 23.25 8.45
CA SER A 10 -11.08 23.46 7.44
C SER A 10 -11.94 24.68 7.74
N ASP A 11 -12.52 25.30 6.72
CA ASP A 11 -13.47 26.41 6.90
C ASP A 11 -14.71 26.00 7.70
N LYS A 12 -15.16 24.76 7.51
CA LYS A 12 -16.25 24.13 8.26
C LYS A 12 -15.94 22.66 8.47
N LEU A 13 -15.92 22.22 9.72
CA LEU A 13 -15.78 20.83 10.09
C LEU A 13 -17.16 20.24 10.43
N TYR A 14 -17.50 19.13 9.77
CA TYR A 14 -18.63 18.28 10.11
C TYR A 14 -18.07 16.96 10.65
N PHE A 15 -18.24 16.71 11.92
CA PHE A 15 -17.77 15.50 12.60
C PHE A 15 -18.92 14.51 12.69
N GLU A 16 -19.23 13.89 11.56
CA GLU A 16 -20.36 12.97 11.39
C GLU A 16 -19.87 11.62 10.86
N PRO A 17 -20.66 10.56 11.00
CA PRO A 17 -20.37 9.29 10.35
C PRO A 17 -20.26 9.45 8.83
N LEU A 18 -19.37 8.68 8.22
CA LEU A 18 -19.24 8.64 6.76
C LEU A 18 -20.28 7.68 6.17
N THR A 19 -21.56 8.04 6.30
CA THR A 19 -22.68 7.36 5.66
C THR A 19 -23.22 8.18 4.50
N LEU A 20 -23.91 7.53 3.57
CA LEU A 20 -24.53 8.25 2.43
C LEU A 20 -25.48 9.34 2.90
N GLU A 21 -26.30 9.04 3.92
CA GLU A 21 -27.33 9.96 4.43
C GLU A 21 -26.72 11.21 5.07
N ASP A 22 -25.68 11.05 5.88
CA ASP A 22 -25.02 12.16 6.56
C ASP A 22 -24.30 13.06 5.54
N VAL A 23 -23.58 12.46 4.58
CA VAL A 23 -22.89 13.19 3.52
C VAL A 23 -23.90 13.95 2.63
N LEU A 24 -25.01 13.33 2.23
CA LEU A 24 -26.06 13.99 1.45
C LEU A 24 -26.73 15.13 2.25
N SER A 25 -26.91 14.98 3.55
CA SER A 25 -27.47 16.03 4.41
C SER A 25 -26.57 17.26 4.43
N ILE A 26 -25.25 17.05 4.55
CA ILE A 26 -24.26 18.13 4.50
C ILE A 26 -24.20 18.74 3.10
N TYR A 27 -24.18 17.92 2.04
CA TYR A 27 -24.17 18.38 0.65
C TYR A 27 -25.36 19.27 0.33
N ASN A 28 -26.55 18.86 0.72
CA ASN A 28 -27.78 19.63 0.51
C ASN A 28 -27.81 20.95 1.31
N LYS A 29 -27.21 20.96 2.50
CA LYS A 29 -27.09 22.16 3.34
C LYS A 29 -26.09 23.17 2.79
N GLU A 30 -24.87 22.71 2.45
CA GLU A 30 -23.76 23.58 2.02
C GLU A 30 -23.81 23.89 0.52
N LYS A 31 -24.46 23.06 -0.30
CA LYS A 31 -24.59 23.19 -1.76
C LYS A 31 -23.24 23.42 -2.45
N PRO A 32 -22.22 22.59 -2.19
CA PRO A 32 -20.92 22.74 -2.81
C PRO A 32 -21.01 22.44 -4.31
N VAL A 33 -20.00 22.83 -5.07
CA VAL A 33 -19.90 22.51 -6.51
C VAL A 33 -19.63 21.03 -6.79
N GLY A 34 -19.16 20.29 -5.80
CA GLY A 34 -18.90 18.85 -5.87
C GLY A 34 -18.19 18.34 -4.62
N VAL A 35 -17.86 17.07 -4.63
CA VAL A 35 -17.22 16.35 -3.52
C VAL A 35 -15.92 15.70 -4.00
N ILE A 36 -14.84 15.85 -3.25
CA ILE A 36 -13.58 15.13 -3.44
C ILE A 36 -13.59 13.93 -2.49
N ALA A 37 -13.64 12.70 -3.02
CA ALA A 37 -13.65 11.48 -2.23
C ALA A 37 -12.26 10.84 -2.02
N GLN A 38 -11.26 11.26 -2.79
CA GLN A 38 -9.95 10.57 -2.90
C GLN A 38 -8.98 10.79 -1.74
N PHE A 39 -9.21 11.76 -0.85
CA PHE A 39 -8.23 12.13 0.18
C PHE A 39 -8.48 11.47 1.54
N GLY A 40 -9.58 10.75 1.71
CA GLY A 40 -10.00 10.15 2.98
C GLY A 40 -9.78 8.63 3.11
N GLY A 41 -9.01 8.01 2.23
CA GLY A 41 -8.83 6.57 2.19
C GLY A 41 -10.00 5.83 1.54
N GLN A 42 -10.21 4.56 1.89
CA GLN A 42 -11.19 3.69 1.24
C GLN A 42 -12.65 4.03 1.59
N THR A 43 -12.94 4.44 2.82
CA THR A 43 -14.31 4.68 3.29
C THR A 43 -15.07 5.73 2.46
N PRO A 44 -14.55 6.96 2.25
CA PRO A 44 -15.23 7.91 1.38
C PRO A 44 -15.21 7.50 -0.09
N LEU A 45 -14.21 6.73 -0.53
CA LEU A 45 -14.14 6.24 -1.90
C LEU A 45 -15.30 5.29 -2.21
N ASN A 46 -15.63 4.40 -1.28
CA ASN A 46 -16.77 3.46 -1.39
C ASN A 46 -18.13 4.16 -1.50
N LEU A 47 -18.22 5.42 -1.08
CA LEU A 47 -19.46 6.20 -1.21
C LEU A 47 -19.59 6.90 -2.57
N ALA A 48 -18.54 6.97 -3.37
CA ALA A 48 -18.50 7.79 -4.58
C ALA A 48 -19.60 7.43 -5.58
N SER A 49 -19.78 6.15 -5.90
CA SER A 49 -20.83 5.67 -6.82
C SER A 49 -22.24 5.96 -6.32
N ASP A 50 -22.49 5.79 -5.01
CA ASP A 50 -23.81 6.06 -4.45
C ASP A 50 -24.10 7.55 -4.32
N LEU A 51 -23.10 8.37 -4.03
CA LEU A 51 -23.22 9.82 -4.07
C LEU A 51 -23.56 10.31 -5.48
N GLU A 52 -22.88 9.81 -6.51
CA GLU A 52 -23.14 10.15 -7.91
C GLU A 52 -24.57 9.78 -8.34
N LYS A 53 -25.05 8.57 -8.00
CA LYS A 53 -26.44 8.14 -8.23
C LYS A 53 -27.47 9.07 -7.58
N ASN A 54 -27.11 9.75 -6.49
CA ASN A 54 -27.94 10.73 -5.80
C ASN A 54 -27.71 12.17 -6.26
N GLY A 55 -27.06 12.37 -7.41
CA GLY A 55 -26.89 13.68 -8.06
C GLY A 55 -25.74 14.52 -7.51
N VAL A 56 -24.85 13.94 -6.73
CA VAL A 56 -23.63 14.61 -6.26
C VAL A 56 -22.56 14.55 -7.34
N LYS A 57 -21.98 15.70 -7.70
CA LYS A 57 -20.83 15.74 -8.61
C LYS A 57 -19.58 15.28 -7.85
N ILE A 58 -18.99 14.16 -8.27
CA ILE A 58 -17.66 13.74 -7.79
C ILE A 58 -16.60 14.51 -8.56
N LEU A 59 -15.67 15.14 -7.83
CA LEU A 59 -14.54 15.87 -8.39
C LEU A 59 -13.28 14.99 -8.31
N GLY A 60 -12.51 14.95 -9.39
CA GLY A 60 -11.34 14.08 -9.53
C GLY A 60 -11.63 12.83 -10.32
N THR A 61 -11.04 11.69 -9.93
CA THR A 61 -11.28 10.40 -10.59
C THR A 61 -12.75 10.01 -10.50
N SER A 62 -13.35 9.63 -11.64
CA SER A 62 -14.76 9.25 -11.69
C SER A 62 -15.04 7.94 -10.94
N PRO A 63 -16.28 7.76 -10.41
CA PRO A 63 -16.67 6.50 -9.80
C PRO A 63 -16.48 5.28 -10.70
N ALA A 64 -16.73 5.41 -12.00
CA ALA A 64 -16.51 4.31 -12.96
C ALA A 64 -15.04 3.87 -13.04
N VAL A 65 -14.10 4.78 -12.89
CA VAL A 65 -12.65 4.46 -12.84
C VAL A 65 -12.27 3.83 -11.51
N ILE A 66 -12.90 4.27 -10.42
CA ILE A 66 -12.72 3.65 -9.09
C ILE A 66 -13.20 2.20 -9.14
N ASP A 67 -14.40 1.96 -9.65
CA ASP A 67 -14.99 0.62 -9.80
C ASP A 67 -14.11 -0.29 -10.69
N LEU A 68 -13.54 0.25 -11.79
CA LEU A 68 -12.61 -0.48 -12.66
C LEU A 68 -11.34 -0.89 -11.92
N ALA A 69 -10.80 -0.03 -11.06
CA ALA A 69 -9.61 -0.36 -10.27
C ALA A 69 -9.86 -1.44 -9.22
N GLU A 70 -11.09 -1.48 -8.68
CA GLU A 70 -11.50 -2.44 -7.63
C GLU A 70 -11.98 -3.76 -8.21
N ASP A 71 -12.50 -3.77 -9.44
CA ASP A 71 -12.89 -4.98 -10.16
C ASP A 71 -11.65 -5.69 -10.71
N ARG A 72 -11.36 -6.85 -10.14
CA ARG A 72 -10.13 -7.58 -10.45
C ARG A 72 -10.08 -8.10 -11.88
N ASP A 73 -11.22 -8.48 -12.44
CA ASP A 73 -11.28 -9.02 -13.80
C ASP A 73 -11.10 -7.90 -14.81
N LEU A 74 -11.79 -6.77 -14.64
CA LEU A 74 -11.63 -5.59 -15.47
C LEU A 74 -10.20 -5.01 -15.36
N PHE A 75 -9.66 -4.97 -14.16
CA PHE A 75 -8.28 -4.52 -13.95
C PHE A 75 -7.27 -5.46 -14.63
N ARG A 76 -7.48 -6.78 -14.56
CA ARG A 76 -6.64 -7.76 -15.25
C ARG A 76 -6.71 -7.62 -16.77
N GLU A 77 -7.92 -7.50 -17.35
CA GLU A 77 -8.09 -7.26 -18.78
C GLU A 77 -7.33 -6.02 -19.26
N MET A 78 -7.36 -4.96 -18.44
CA MET A 78 -6.59 -3.74 -18.73
C MET A 78 -5.09 -3.98 -18.65
N MET A 79 -4.59 -4.74 -17.65
CA MET A 79 -3.16 -5.07 -17.54
C MET A 79 -2.69 -5.92 -18.70
N ASP A 80 -3.50 -6.89 -19.15
CA ASP A 80 -3.21 -7.71 -20.33
C ASP A 80 -3.15 -6.84 -21.61
N LYS A 81 -4.06 -5.89 -21.78
CA LYS A 81 -4.04 -4.91 -22.88
C LYS A 81 -2.77 -4.05 -22.86
N LEU A 82 -2.30 -3.65 -21.70
CA LEU A 82 -1.09 -2.84 -21.52
C LEU A 82 0.21 -3.67 -21.54
N GLU A 83 0.11 -4.99 -21.64
CA GLU A 83 1.22 -5.93 -21.54
C GLU A 83 2.00 -5.80 -20.20
N ILE A 84 1.26 -5.49 -19.12
CA ILE A 84 1.83 -5.33 -17.77
C ILE A 84 1.58 -6.61 -16.96
N PRO A 85 2.61 -7.26 -16.44
CA PRO A 85 2.46 -8.52 -15.72
C PRO A 85 1.71 -8.40 -14.40
N MET A 86 0.75 -9.31 -14.18
CA MET A 86 0.13 -9.57 -12.89
C MET A 86 0.45 -11.01 -12.43
N PRO A 87 0.43 -11.32 -11.12
CA PRO A 87 0.47 -12.71 -10.67
C PRO A 87 -0.68 -13.52 -11.26
N GLU A 88 -0.42 -14.77 -11.59
CA GLU A 88 -1.46 -15.71 -12.03
C GLU A 88 -2.51 -15.86 -10.94
N SER A 89 -3.79 -15.92 -11.30
CA SER A 89 -4.89 -16.04 -10.34
C SER A 89 -6.07 -16.81 -10.92
N GLY A 90 -6.99 -17.19 -10.03
CA GLY A 90 -8.29 -17.73 -10.38
C GLY A 90 -9.28 -17.51 -9.25
N MET A 91 -10.57 -17.71 -9.57
CA MET A 91 -11.64 -17.65 -8.58
C MET A 91 -12.29 -19.02 -8.45
N ALA A 92 -12.54 -19.45 -7.22
CA ALA A 92 -13.18 -20.72 -6.88
C ALA A 92 -14.36 -20.53 -5.93
N THR A 93 -15.41 -21.27 -6.15
CA THR A 93 -16.57 -21.37 -5.26
C THR A 93 -16.63 -22.71 -4.54
N THR A 94 -15.86 -23.68 -5.03
CA THR A 94 -15.76 -25.05 -4.49
C THR A 94 -14.32 -25.41 -4.17
N VAL A 95 -14.14 -26.42 -3.32
CA VAL A 95 -12.81 -26.96 -2.99
C VAL A 95 -12.13 -27.53 -4.23
N ASP A 96 -12.87 -28.28 -5.06
CA ASP A 96 -12.30 -28.93 -6.25
C ASP A 96 -11.78 -27.88 -7.27
N GLU A 97 -12.57 -26.82 -7.52
CA GLU A 97 -12.12 -25.68 -8.36
C GLU A 97 -10.86 -25.01 -7.78
N ALA A 98 -10.81 -24.84 -6.45
CA ALA A 98 -9.66 -24.24 -5.78
C ALA A 98 -8.40 -25.08 -5.95
N LEU A 99 -8.49 -26.39 -5.81
CA LEU A 99 -7.39 -27.32 -6.01
C LEU A 99 -6.90 -27.32 -7.48
N GLU A 100 -7.83 -27.35 -8.45
CA GLU A 100 -7.46 -27.24 -9.86
C GLU A 100 -6.69 -25.95 -10.19
N ILE A 101 -7.15 -24.82 -9.65
CA ILE A 101 -6.49 -23.53 -9.82
C ILE A 101 -5.10 -23.54 -9.16
N ALA A 102 -5.00 -24.02 -7.91
CA ALA A 102 -3.74 -24.08 -7.19
C ALA A 102 -2.72 -25.00 -7.87
N HIS A 103 -3.14 -26.14 -8.41
CA HIS A 103 -2.27 -27.05 -9.17
C HIS A 103 -1.79 -26.43 -10.48
N LYS A 104 -2.62 -25.61 -11.14
CA LYS A 104 -2.25 -24.90 -12.37
C LYS A 104 -1.24 -23.77 -12.07
N ILE A 105 -1.46 -23.02 -11.01
CA ILE A 105 -0.61 -21.88 -10.60
C ILE A 105 0.69 -22.36 -9.96
N GLY A 106 0.60 -23.43 -9.13
CA GLY A 106 1.68 -23.93 -8.29
C GLY A 106 1.73 -23.27 -6.91
N TYR A 107 2.00 -24.09 -5.87
CA TYR A 107 2.16 -23.59 -4.50
C TYR A 107 3.50 -22.84 -4.30
N PRO A 108 3.56 -21.87 -3.36
CA PRO A 108 2.48 -21.41 -2.49
C PRO A 108 1.50 -20.49 -3.23
N VAL A 109 0.24 -20.48 -2.75
CA VAL A 109 -0.78 -19.55 -3.22
C VAL A 109 -1.30 -18.69 -2.08
N MET A 110 -1.73 -17.47 -2.40
CA MET A 110 -2.45 -16.58 -1.49
C MET A 110 -3.94 -16.78 -1.72
N VAL A 111 -4.68 -17.07 -0.67
CA VAL A 111 -6.14 -17.21 -0.71
C VAL A 111 -6.82 -16.08 0.04
N ARG A 112 -7.91 -15.56 -0.50
CA ARG A 112 -8.68 -14.49 0.13
C ARG A 112 -10.13 -14.48 -0.33
N PRO A 113 -11.08 -14.07 0.53
CA PRO A 113 -12.43 -13.80 0.10
C PRO A 113 -12.45 -12.60 -0.88
N SER A 114 -13.23 -12.67 -1.95
CA SER A 114 -13.25 -11.65 -3.01
C SER A 114 -13.78 -10.27 -2.58
N TYR A 115 -14.40 -10.18 -1.42
CA TYR A 115 -15.14 -8.99 -0.94
C TYR A 115 -14.55 -8.37 0.34
N VAL A 116 -13.35 -8.78 0.76
CA VAL A 116 -12.75 -8.32 2.02
C VAL A 116 -11.72 -7.25 1.73
N LEU A 117 -11.75 -6.18 2.53
CA LEU A 117 -10.82 -5.06 2.47
C LEU A 117 -9.74 -5.17 3.56
N GLY A 118 -8.55 -4.59 3.29
CA GLY A 118 -7.47 -4.50 4.27
C GLY A 118 -6.82 -5.84 4.63
N GLY A 119 -6.80 -6.80 3.72
CA GLY A 119 -6.12 -8.09 3.90
C GLY A 119 -6.80 -9.06 4.87
N ARG A 120 -8.01 -8.74 5.33
CA ARG A 120 -8.75 -9.54 6.30
C ARG A 120 -9.08 -10.92 5.73
N GLY A 121 -8.77 -11.97 6.49
CA GLY A 121 -9.03 -13.35 6.06
C GLY A 121 -8.14 -13.84 4.92
N MET A 122 -7.04 -13.14 4.61
CA MET A 122 -6.03 -13.61 3.67
C MET A 122 -5.09 -14.60 4.34
N GLU A 123 -4.70 -15.66 3.61
CA GLU A 123 -3.78 -16.68 4.10
C GLU A 123 -2.87 -17.18 2.96
N VAL A 124 -1.60 -17.44 3.29
CA VAL A 124 -0.68 -18.12 2.37
C VAL A 124 -0.76 -19.62 2.64
N VAL A 125 -1.16 -20.39 1.63
CA VAL A 125 -1.27 -21.85 1.72
C VAL A 125 -0.19 -22.53 0.88
N TYR A 126 0.34 -23.63 1.40
CA TYR A 126 1.52 -24.28 0.84
C TYR A 126 1.23 -25.67 0.25
N ASP A 127 0.04 -26.21 0.49
CA ASP A 127 -0.37 -27.55 0.07
C ASP A 127 -1.90 -27.70 -0.01
N ASP A 128 -2.34 -28.83 -0.56
CA ASP A 128 -3.75 -29.15 -0.76
C ASP A 128 -4.54 -29.23 0.55
N GLU A 129 -3.92 -29.76 1.63
CA GLU A 129 -4.56 -29.93 2.93
C GLU A 129 -4.91 -28.57 3.56
N SER A 130 -3.95 -27.64 3.53
CA SER A 130 -4.14 -26.27 4.01
C SER A 130 -5.18 -25.52 3.17
N LEU A 131 -5.19 -25.73 1.84
CA LEU A 131 -6.16 -25.12 0.93
C LEU A 131 -7.58 -25.64 1.20
N ASP A 132 -7.75 -26.96 1.34
CA ASP A 132 -9.05 -27.58 1.66
C ASP A 132 -9.56 -27.06 3.01
N GLY A 133 -8.71 -27.00 4.02
CA GLY A 133 -9.04 -26.46 5.34
C GLY A 133 -9.53 -25.01 5.28
N TYR A 134 -8.84 -24.15 4.55
CA TYR A 134 -9.24 -22.76 4.33
C TYR A 134 -10.59 -22.65 3.61
N MET A 135 -10.75 -23.38 2.50
CA MET A 135 -11.96 -23.34 1.70
C MET A 135 -13.20 -23.79 2.51
N ARG A 136 -13.09 -24.87 3.29
CA ARG A 136 -14.18 -25.34 4.15
C ARG A 136 -14.58 -24.30 5.21
N ALA A 137 -13.61 -23.63 5.80
CA ALA A 137 -13.86 -22.57 6.78
C ALA A 137 -14.52 -21.34 6.13
N ALA A 138 -14.02 -20.90 4.98
CA ALA A 138 -14.51 -19.73 4.26
C ALA A 138 -15.91 -19.95 3.64
N VAL A 139 -16.15 -21.08 2.98
CA VAL A 139 -17.45 -21.44 2.38
C VAL A 139 -18.50 -21.65 3.44
N GLY A 140 -18.14 -22.14 4.64
CA GLY A 140 -19.05 -22.27 5.77
C GLY A 140 -19.63 -20.93 6.26
N VAL A 141 -18.89 -19.81 6.01
CA VAL A 141 -19.31 -18.46 6.41
C VAL A 141 -20.02 -17.71 5.27
N THR A 142 -19.62 -17.93 4.02
CA THR A 142 -20.16 -17.21 2.85
C THR A 142 -20.26 -18.13 1.62
N PRO A 143 -21.29 -19.03 1.58
CA PRO A 143 -21.35 -20.07 0.55
C PRO A 143 -21.49 -19.58 -0.90
N ASP A 144 -22.01 -18.36 -1.10
CA ASP A 144 -22.30 -17.81 -2.44
C ASP A 144 -21.22 -16.83 -2.95
N ARG A 145 -20.09 -16.75 -2.28
CA ARG A 145 -19.04 -15.78 -2.66
C ARG A 145 -17.74 -16.49 -3.03
N PRO A 146 -17.15 -16.14 -4.18
CA PRO A 146 -15.94 -16.78 -4.62
C PRO A 146 -14.73 -16.43 -3.73
N ILE A 147 -13.82 -17.38 -3.61
CA ILE A 147 -12.49 -17.23 -3.03
C ILE A 147 -11.53 -16.95 -4.16
N LEU A 148 -10.72 -15.94 -4.00
CA LEU A 148 -9.65 -15.59 -4.92
C LEU A 148 -8.38 -16.35 -4.53
N ILE A 149 -7.73 -16.94 -5.53
CA ILE A 149 -6.50 -17.71 -5.39
C ILE A 149 -5.46 -17.08 -6.30
N ASP A 150 -4.44 -16.48 -5.69
CA ASP A 150 -3.36 -15.82 -6.39
C ASP A 150 -2.05 -16.58 -6.20
N ARG A 151 -1.19 -16.59 -7.22
CA ARG A 151 0.19 -17.01 -7.06
C ARG A 151 0.88 -16.15 -6.01
N PHE A 152 1.37 -16.75 -4.94
CA PHE A 152 2.17 -16.04 -3.95
C PHE A 152 3.62 -15.89 -4.43
N LEU A 153 4.07 -14.65 -4.56
CA LEU A 153 5.42 -14.32 -4.99
C LEU A 153 6.39 -14.45 -3.80
N ASN A 154 6.83 -15.66 -3.53
CA ASN A 154 7.65 -15.97 -2.36
C ASN A 154 9.01 -15.26 -2.41
N HIS A 155 9.35 -14.58 -1.32
CA HIS A 155 10.57 -13.75 -1.23
C HIS A 155 10.66 -12.61 -2.25
N ALA A 156 9.55 -12.20 -2.83
CA ALA A 156 9.52 -11.01 -3.67
C ALA A 156 9.84 -9.76 -2.84
N LEU A 157 10.45 -8.78 -3.49
CA LEU A 157 10.65 -7.47 -2.93
C LEU A 157 9.41 -6.64 -3.28
N GLU A 158 8.66 -6.24 -2.27
CA GLU A 158 7.51 -5.38 -2.45
C GLU A 158 7.91 -3.91 -2.55
N CYS A 159 7.15 -3.15 -3.32
CA CYS A 159 7.37 -1.73 -3.49
C CYS A 159 6.08 -1.02 -3.92
N GLU A 160 6.06 0.28 -3.71
CA GLU A 160 4.94 1.15 -4.08
C GLU A 160 5.41 2.33 -4.92
N ALA A 161 4.47 2.91 -5.67
CA ALA A 161 4.65 4.18 -6.35
C ALA A 161 3.37 5.01 -6.25
N ASP A 162 3.52 6.26 -5.77
CA ASP A 162 2.44 7.24 -5.81
C ASP A 162 2.57 8.10 -7.06
N ALA A 163 1.46 8.32 -7.76
CA ALA A 163 1.38 9.15 -8.94
C ALA A 163 0.45 10.33 -8.75
N ILE A 164 0.74 11.42 -9.47
CA ILE A 164 -0.17 12.54 -9.72
C ILE A 164 -0.55 12.46 -11.19
N SER A 165 -1.85 12.48 -11.50
CA SER A 165 -2.35 12.40 -12.88
C SER A 165 -3.44 13.43 -13.15
N ASP A 166 -3.48 13.91 -14.40
CA ASP A 166 -4.51 14.85 -14.88
C ASP A 166 -5.51 14.20 -15.85
N GLY A 167 -5.50 12.87 -15.91
CA GLY A 167 -6.33 12.08 -16.82
C GLY A 167 -5.66 11.76 -18.17
N THR A 168 -4.60 12.48 -18.54
CA THR A 168 -3.87 12.30 -19.80
C THR A 168 -2.35 12.14 -19.62
N HIS A 169 -1.82 12.71 -18.55
CA HIS A 169 -0.40 12.63 -18.19
C HIS A 169 -0.26 12.27 -16.72
N ALA A 170 0.73 11.46 -16.41
CA ALA A 170 1.04 11.11 -15.04
C ALA A 170 2.51 11.38 -14.68
N PHE A 171 2.73 11.76 -13.43
CA PHE A 171 4.05 12.00 -12.85
C PHE A 171 4.26 11.12 -11.61
N VAL A 172 5.38 10.42 -11.55
CA VAL A 172 5.78 9.55 -10.45
C VAL A 172 7.08 10.09 -9.85
N PRO A 173 7.05 10.69 -8.65
CA PRO A 173 8.22 11.30 -8.03
C PRO A 173 9.32 10.29 -7.70
N ALA A 174 8.95 9.16 -7.11
CA ALA A 174 9.86 8.11 -6.68
C ALA A 174 9.16 6.75 -6.59
N VAL A 175 9.97 5.69 -6.47
CA VAL A 175 9.54 4.35 -6.09
C VAL A 175 9.97 4.10 -4.65
N MET A 176 9.05 3.59 -3.84
CA MET A 176 9.28 3.24 -2.44
C MET A 176 9.55 1.74 -2.32
N GLU A 177 10.65 1.38 -1.70
CA GLU A 177 10.99 -0.01 -1.39
C GLU A 177 10.46 -0.38 0.00
N HIS A 178 9.80 -1.52 0.12
CA HIS A 178 9.40 -2.09 1.41
C HIS A 178 10.58 -2.79 2.07
N ILE A 179 10.71 -2.65 3.39
CA ILE A 179 11.76 -3.30 4.17
C ILE A 179 11.33 -4.70 4.59
N GLU A 180 10.05 -4.89 4.89
CA GLU A 180 9.46 -6.19 5.20
C GLU A 180 9.37 -7.07 3.95
N LEU A 181 9.35 -8.38 4.18
CA LEU A 181 9.16 -9.35 3.12
C LEU A 181 7.72 -9.34 2.60
N ALA A 182 7.53 -9.84 1.38
CA ALA A 182 6.23 -10.02 0.77
C ALA A 182 5.26 -10.79 1.67
N GLY A 183 4.01 -10.34 1.70
CA GLY A 183 2.94 -10.90 2.53
C GLY A 183 2.60 -10.07 3.76
N VAL A 184 3.33 -8.97 4.03
CA VAL A 184 2.95 -7.97 5.04
C VAL A 184 2.14 -6.87 4.36
N HIS A 185 1.05 -6.42 5.00
CA HIS A 185 0.24 -5.33 4.46
C HIS A 185 1.08 -4.06 4.22
N SER A 186 0.91 -3.40 3.08
CA SER A 186 1.72 -2.25 2.67
C SER A 186 1.68 -1.09 3.68
N GLY A 187 0.53 -0.86 4.33
CA GLY A 187 0.37 0.13 5.39
C GLY A 187 1.21 -0.15 6.64
N ASP A 188 1.52 -1.42 6.89
CA ASP A 188 2.30 -1.90 8.05
C ASP A 188 3.80 -2.00 7.74
N SER A 189 4.17 -2.08 6.48
CA SER A 189 5.56 -2.15 6.05
C SER A 189 6.27 -0.81 6.22
N ALA A 190 7.53 -0.87 6.68
CA ALA A 190 8.43 0.25 6.58
C ALA A 190 8.83 0.47 5.11
N CYS A 191 8.87 1.72 4.67
CA CYS A 191 9.19 2.08 3.30
C CYS A 191 10.37 3.03 3.24
N ILE A 192 11.22 2.87 2.23
CA ILE A 192 12.39 3.73 2.02
C ILE A 192 12.40 4.39 0.65
N ILE A 193 12.79 5.67 0.63
CA ILE A 193 13.07 6.48 -0.56
C ILE A 193 14.44 7.16 -0.38
N PRO A 194 15.33 7.13 -1.38
CA PRO A 194 15.34 6.29 -2.58
C PRO A 194 15.42 4.80 -2.25
N SER A 195 14.95 3.96 -3.17
CA SER A 195 15.11 2.50 -3.04
C SER A 195 16.58 2.09 -3.00
N VAL A 196 16.89 1.05 -2.21
CA VAL A 196 18.27 0.59 -1.96
C VAL A 196 18.59 -0.72 -2.72
N HIS A 197 17.64 -1.63 -2.80
CA HIS A 197 17.83 -2.95 -3.41
C HIS A 197 17.15 -3.08 -4.78
N ILE A 198 16.23 -2.17 -5.13
CA ILE A 198 15.59 -2.15 -6.45
C ILE A 198 16.59 -1.62 -7.47
N THR A 199 16.78 -2.36 -8.57
CA THR A 199 17.66 -1.92 -9.65
C THR A 199 17.10 -0.68 -10.35
N ALA A 200 17.99 0.14 -10.94
CA ALA A 200 17.56 1.32 -11.70
C ALA A 200 16.61 0.96 -12.87
N GLU A 201 16.80 -0.21 -13.49
CA GLU A 201 15.94 -0.75 -14.54
C GLU A 201 14.52 -1.02 -14.01
N ASN A 202 14.40 -1.70 -12.88
CA ASN A 202 13.10 -1.97 -12.27
C ASN A 202 12.42 -0.69 -11.77
N VAL A 203 13.17 0.28 -11.25
CA VAL A 203 12.63 1.61 -10.90
C VAL A 203 12.04 2.29 -12.13
N ALA A 204 12.74 2.26 -13.26
CA ALA A 204 12.26 2.83 -14.51
C ALA A 204 10.99 2.10 -15.02
N THR A 205 10.99 0.77 -14.97
CA THR A 205 9.84 -0.07 -15.34
C THR A 205 8.61 0.24 -14.48
N ILE A 206 8.77 0.32 -13.16
CA ILE A 206 7.67 0.65 -12.23
C ILE A 206 7.10 2.03 -12.54
N LYS A 207 7.94 3.04 -12.76
CA LYS A 207 7.49 4.38 -13.13
C LYS A 207 6.75 4.39 -14.46
N GLU A 208 7.23 3.66 -15.45
CA GLU A 208 6.58 3.53 -16.74
C GLU A 208 5.21 2.85 -16.61
N TYR A 209 5.14 1.72 -15.91
CA TYR A 209 3.88 1.01 -15.66
C TYR A 209 2.87 1.90 -14.93
N THR A 210 3.31 2.58 -13.86
CA THR A 210 2.45 3.49 -13.11
C THR A 210 1.87 4.60 -13.99
N LYS A 211 2.69 5.20 -14.87
CA LYS A 211 2.22 6.22 -15.81
C LYS A 211 1.20 5.65 -16.79
N LYS A 212 1.52 4.55 -17.46
CA LYS A 212 0.63 3.90 -18.43
C LYS A 212 -0.73 3.55 -17.82
N ILE A 213 -0.71 3.00 -16.60
CA ILE A 213 -1.95 2.64 -15.89
C ILE A 213 -2.77 3.89 -15.55
N ALA A 214 -2.14 4.92 -14.98
CA ALA A 214 -2.84 6.15 -14.62
C ALA A 214 -3.46 6.87 -15.84
N GLU A 215 -2.74 6.88 -16.96
CA GLU A 215 -3.17 7.49 -18.22
C GLU A 215 -4.29 6.68 -18.88
N GLU A 216 -4.17 5.34 -18.96
CA GLU A 216 -5.20 4.45 -19.52
C GLU A 216 -6.50 4.49 -18.70
N MET A 217 -6.39 4.56 -17.38
CA MET A 217 -7.54 4.69 -16.47
C MET A 217 -8.14 6.10 -16.47
N HIS A 218 -7.46 7.08 -17.03
CA HIS A 218 -7.84 8.50 -16.92
C HIS A 218 -7.97 8.97 -15.46
N VAL A 219 -7.02 8.59 -14.61
CA VAL A 219 -7.00 9.02 -13.21
C VAL A 219 -6.81 10.53 -13.11
N VAL A 220 -7.65 11.19 -12.30
CA VAL A 220 -7.56 12.63 -12.04
C VAL A 220 -7.31 12.86 -10.56
N GLY A 221 -6.09 13.27 -10.19
CA GLY A 221 -5.66 13.47 -8.81
C GLY A 221 -4.53 12.52 -8.42
N LEU A 222 -4.70 11.74 -7.36
CA LEU A 222 -3.70 10.83 -6.83
C LEU A 222 -4.04 9.37 -7.12
N MET A 223 -3.00 8.57 -7.32
CA MET A 223 -3.09 7.12 -7.44
C MET A 223 -1.89 6.48 -6.74
N ASN A 224 -2.17 5.44 -5.96
CA ASN A 224 -1.15 4.56 -5.39
C ASN A 224 -1.13 3.24 -6.13
N MET A 225 0.06 2.74 -6.45
CA MET A 225 0.29 1.47 -7.11
C MET A 225 1.14 0.57 -6.24
N GLN A 226 0.74 -0.70 -6.12
CA GLN A 226 1.51 -1.72 -5.41
C GLN A 226 2.10 -2.74 -6.38
N TYR A 227 3.38 -3.04 -6.16
CA TYR A 227 4.19 -3.90 -7.01
C TYR A 227 4.96 -4.93 -6.19
N ALA A 228 5.29 -6.05 -6.84
CA ALA A 228 6.29 -6.98 -6.33
C ALA A 228 7.31 -7.32 -7.42
N ILE A 229 8.56 -7.51 -7.00
CA ILE A 229 9.67 -7.90 -7.88
C ILE A 229 10.11 -9.31 -7.49
N GLU A 230 9.85 -10.28 -8.35
CA GLU A 230 10.34 -11.64 -8.20
C GLU A 230 11.33 -11.98 -9.32
N LYS A 231 12.54 -12.40 -8.98
CA LYS A 231 13.60 -12.77 -9.95
C LYS A 231 13.86 -11.72 -11.02
N GLY A 232 13.78 -10.45 -10.64
CA GLY A 232 13.99 -9.30 -11.53
C GLY A 232 12.80 -8.90 -12.40
N LYS A 233 11.68 -9.62 -12.35
CA LYS A 233 10.45 -9.28 -13.06
C LYS A 233 9.51 -8.51 -12.14
N VAL A 234 8.99 -7.39 -12.64
CA VAL A 234 8.02 -6.53 -11.94
C VAL A 234 6.60 -7.05 -12.21
N TYR A 235 5.82 -7.21 -11.14
CA TYR A 235 4.41 -7.58 -11.18
C TYR A 235 3.57 -6.50 -10.51
N VAL A 236 2.43 -6.16 -11.09
CA VAL A 236 1.41 -5.28 -10.48
C VAL A 236 0.52 -6.11 -9.57
N HIS A 237 0.26 -5.62 -8.35
CA HIS A 237 -0.72 -6.19 -7.44
C HIS A 237 -2.06 -5.48 -7.54
N GLU A 238 -2.06 -4.17 -7.34
CA GLU A 238 -3.28 -3.37 -7.33
C GLU A 238 -3.02 -1.89 -7.63
N ALA A 239 -4.06 -1.21 -8.09
CA ALA A 239 -4.12 0.24 -8.24
C ALA A 239 -5.18 0.80 -7.29
N ASN A 240 -4.82 1.87 -6.57
CA ASN A 240 -5.71 2.59 -5.68
C ASN A 240 -5.80 4.04 -6.17
N PRO A 241 -6.87 4.47 -6.89
CA PRO A 241 -7.00 5.82 -7.42
C PRO A 241 -7.39 6.82 -6.32
N ARG A 242 -6.56 6.90 -5.30
CA ARG A 242 -6.73 7.73 -4.09
C ARG A 242 -5.40 8.03 -3.43
N ALA A 243 -5.42 8.95 -2.47
CA ALA A 243 -4.28 9.18 -1.59
C ALA A 243 -3.97 7.93 -0.74
N SER A 244 -2.69 7.65 -0.57
CA SER A 244 -2.16 6.60 0.27
C SER A 244 -1.50 7.19 1.53
N ARG A 245 -1.14 6.34 2.48
CA ARG A 245 -0.32 6.73 3.64
C ARG A 245 1.10 7.14 3.26
N THR A 246 1.56 6.76 2.06
CA THR A 246 2.90 7.10 1.58
C THR A 246 2.98 8.47 0.92
N VAL A 247 1.86 9.10 0.56
CA VAL A 247 1.82 10.46 -0.01
C VAL A 247 2.54 11.51 0.85
N PRO A 248 2.39 11.56 2.19
CA PRO A 248 3.17 12.47 3.03
C PRO A 248 4.68 12.20 3.00
N LEU A 249 5.09 10.94 2.98
CA LEU A 249 6.49 10.52 2.84
C LEU A 249 7.06 11.03 1.51
N VAL A 250 6.41 10.68 0.39
CA VAL A 250 6.84 11.09 -0.96
C VAL A 250 6.90 12.60 -1.07
N SER A 251 5.87 13.31 -0.57
CA SER A 251 5.83 14.77 -0.62
C SER A 251 7.02 15.42 0.08
N LYS A 252 7.38 14.93 1.27
CA LYS A 252 8.47 15.47 2.07
C LYS A 252 9.84 15.08 1.52
N VAL A 253 10.03 13.80 1.18
CA VAL A 253 11.33 13.27 0.73
C VAL A 253 11.67 13.76 -0.67
N CYS A 254 10.71 13.77 -1.58
CA CYS A 254 10.91 14.19 -2.97
C CYS A 254 10.74 15.69 -3.18
N ASN A 255 10.36 16.45 -2.13
CA ASN A 255 10.03 17.88 -2.21
C ASN A 255 8.98 18.19 -3.29
N VAL A 256 7.94 17.36 -3.37
CA VAL A 256 6.81 17.51 -4.30
C VAL A 256 5.54 17.70 -3.49
N ARG A 257 4.85 18.81 -3.65
CA ARG A 257 3.61 19.11 -2.93
C ARG A 257 2.43 18.34 -3.53
N MET A 258 2.40 16.99 -3.33
CA MET A 258 1.49 16.09 -4.04
C MET A 258 0.01 16.46 -3.85
N VAL A 259 -0.43 16.66 -2.61
CA VAL A 259 -1.85 16.96 -2.31
C VAL A 259 -2.29 18.32 -2.88
N PRO A 260 -1.56 19.44 -2.67
CA PRO A 260 -1.89 20.70 -3.32
C PRO A 260 -1.94 20.62 -4.86
N ILE A 261 -0.97 19.94 -5.48
CA ILE A 261 -0.95 19.76 -6.95
C ILE A 261 -2.17 18.95 -7.41
N ALA A 262 -2.48 17.84 -6.73
CA ALA A 262 -3.65 17.04 -7.03
C ALA A 262 -4.96 17.84 -6.87
N THR A 263 -5.05 18.68 -5.85
CA THR A 263 -6.21 19.57 -5.65
C THR A 263 -6.35 20.59 -6.78
N ASP A 264 -5.26 21.20 -7.22
CA ASP A 264 -5.25 22.10 -8.37
C ASP A 264 -5.73 21.40 -9.66
N ILE A 265 -5.31 20.14 -9.88
CA ILE A 265 -5.75 19.30 -11.01
C ILE A 265 -7.24 18.99 -10.90
N ILE A 266 -7.69 18.47 -9.77
CA ILE A 266 -9.09 18.09 -9.53
C ILE A 266 -10.03 19.28 -9.72
N THR A 267 -9.57 20.48 -9.35
CA THR A 267 -10.36 21.71 -9.48
C THR A 267 -10.08 22.49 -10.76
N SER A 268 -9.27 21.98 -11.67
CA SER A 268 -8.84 22.68 -12.89
C SER A 268 -10.01 23.11 -13.78
N GLU A 269 -11.01 22.26 -13.95
CA GLU A 269 -12.25 22.59 -14.70
C GLU A 269 -13.01 23.78 -14.09
N LEU A 270 -12.99 23.90 -12.76
CA LEU A 270 -13.69 24.98 -12.04
C LEU A 270 -12.90 26.28 -12.07
N THR A 271 -11.57 26.20 -12.07
CA THR A 271 -10.66 27.35 -11.97
C THR A 271 -10.13 27.83 -13.31
N GLY A 272 -10.25 27.01 -14.36
CA GLY A 272 -9.68 27.26 -15.69
C GLY A 272 -8.15 27.24 -15.72
N ARG A 273 -7.50 26.70 -14.68
CA ARG A 273 -6.04 26.59 -14.62
C ARG A 273 -5.55 25.39 -15.42
N PRO A 274 -4.47 25.53 -16.20
CA PRO A 274 -3.88 24.40 -16.91
C PRO A 274 -3.27 23.38 -15.93
N SER A 275 -3.24 22.10 -16.34
CA SER A 275 -2.59 21.05 -15.57
C SER A 275 -1.09 21.34 -15.36
N PRO A 276 -0.59 21.23 -14.14
CA PRO A 276 0.84 21.36 -13.88
C PRO A 276 1.64 20.08 -14.20
N VAL A 277 0.97 18.92 -14.42
CA VAL A 277 1.61 17.62 -14.56
C VAL A 277 2.70 17.56 -15.64
N PRO A 278 2.48 18.11 -16.87
CA PRO A 278 3.51 18.07 -17.91
C PRO A 278 4.80 18.84 -17.57
N ALA A 279 4.72 19.76 -16.62
CA ALA A 279 5.87 20.57 -16.19
C ALA A 279 6.62 19.97 -14.99
N LEU A 280 6.05 18.96 -14.33
CA LEU A 280 6.67 18.31 -13.18
C LEU A 280 7.92 17.54 -13.59
N LYS A 281 8.95 17.62 -12.75
CA LYS A 281 10.22 16.94 -12.95
C LYS A 281 10.66 16.27 -11.67
N GLU A 282 11.31 15.12 -11.81
CA GLU A 282 11.95 14.45 -10.70
C GLU A 282 13.02 15.33 -10.07
N GLN A 283 13.05 15.35 -8.75
CA GLN A 283 14.05 16.08 -7.97
C GLN A 283 15.18 15.12 -7.56
N HIS A 284 16.40 15.65 -7.47
CA HIS A 284 17.48 14.91 -6.83
C HIS A 284 17.24 14.82 -5.33
N ILE A 285 17.26 13.61 -4.78
CA ILE A 285 17.04 13.35 -3.36
C ILE A 285 18.41 13.10 -2.71
N PRO A 286 18.92 14.04 -1.90
CA PRO A 286 20.28 13.94 -1.34
C PRO A 286 20.33 13.16 -0.02
N TYR A 287 19.23 12.59 0.42
CA TYR A 287 19.08 11.87 1.70
C TYR A 287 18.12 10.67 1.54
N TYR A 288 18.08 9.85 2.57
CA TYR A 288 17.10 8.77 2.69
C TYR A 288 15.94 9.21 3.56
N GLY A 289 14.72 8.88 3.15
CA GLY A 289 13.52 8.97 3.96
C GLY A 289 12.98 7.58 4.25
N VAL A 290 12.71 7.29 5.51
CA VAL A 290 12.11 6.03 5.95
C VAL A 290 10.79 6.32 6.63
N LYS A 291 9.70 5.75 6.09
CA LYS A 291 8.42 5.66 6.78
C LYS A 291 8.44 4.43 7.69
N GLU A 292 7.97 4.57 8.91
CA GLU A 292 7.74 3.46 9.83
C GLU A 292 6.29 3.48 10.30
N ALA A 293 5.68 2.31 10.48
CA ALA A 293 4.32 2.19 10.95
C ALA A 293 4.26 2.29 12.48
N VAL A 294 3.19 2.88 13.00
CA VAL A 294 2.91 2.94 14.43
C VAL A 294 1.86 1.89 14.78
N PHE A 295 2.20 1.01 15.73
CA PHE A 295 1.34 -0.08 16.15
C PHE A 295 0.81 0.11 17.57
N PRO A 296 -0.47 -0.20 17.85
CA PRO A 296 -1.07 -0.08 19.17
C PRO A 296 -0.83 -1.31 20.07
N PHE A 297 0.20 -2.13 19.81
CA PHE A 297 0.43 -3.39 20.54
C PHE A 297 0.62 -3.19 22.05
N ASN A 298 1.16 -2.03 22.47
CA ASN A 298 1.27 -1.68 23.89
C ASN A 298 -0.10 -1.52 24.58
N MET A 299 -1.14 -1.18 23.82
CA MET A 299 -2.51 -1.04 24.31
C MET A 299 -3.28 -2.36 24.27
N PHE A 300 -2.82 -3.31 23.46
CA PHE A 300 -3.46 -4.62 23.22
C PHE A 300 -2.43 -5.75 23.36
N PRO A 301 -1.96 -6.04 24.58
CA PRO A 301 -0.88 -7.00 24.82
C PRO A 301 -1.25 -8.45 24.46
N GLU A 302 -2.53 -8.76 24.28
CA GLU A 302 -3.02 -10.08 23.88
C GLU A 302 -2.99 -10.29 22.36
N VAL A 303 -2.75 -9.25 21.58
CA VAL A 303 -2.67 -9.34 20.12
C VAL A 303 -1.27 -9.81 19.71
N ASP A 304 -1.22 -10.81 18.84
CA ASP A 304 0.03 -11.28 18.26
C ASP A 304 0.68 -10.15 17.43
N PRO A 305 1.92 -9.73 17.74
CA PRO A 305 2.60 -8.67 17.01
C PRO A 305 3.18 -9.12 15.65
N ILE A 306 3.04 -10.39 15.27
CA ILE A 306 3.50 -10.87 13.96
C ILE A 306 2.69 -10.19 12.87
N LEU A 307 3.39 -9.52 11.96
CA LEU A 307 2.79 -8.84 10.82
C LEU A 307 2.39 -9.84 9.73
N GLY A 308 1.31 -9.52 9.05
CA GLY A 308 0.75 -10.34 7.97
C GLY A 308 -0.04 -9.49 6.97
N PRO A 309 -0.88 -10.09 6.16
CA PRO A 309 -1.63 -9.38 5.12
C PRO A 309 -2.71 -8.44 5.67
N GLU A 310 -3.14 -8.60 6.93
CA GLU A 310 -4.11 -7.71 7.58
C GLU A 310 -3.43 -6.49 8.19
N MET A 311 -3.93 -5.27 7.86
CA MET A 311 -3.41 -4.03 8.40
C MET A 311 -3.69 -3.88 9.90
N ARG A 312 -2.65 -3.62 10.69
CA ARG A 312 -2.72 -3.45 12.17
C ARG A 312 -2.23 -2.09 12.64
N SER A 313 -1.54 -1.33 11.79
CA SER A 313 -1.01 -0.02 12.12
C SER A 313 -2.10 1.04 12.28
N THR A 314 -1.87 2.01 13.16
CA THR A 314 -2.77 3.13 13.44
C THR A 314 -2.22 4.47 13.01
N GLY A 315 -0.96 4.53 12.58
CA GLY A 315 -0.30 5.75 12.14
C GLY A 315 1.05 5.45 11.49
N GLU A 316 1.74 6.51 11.11
CA GLU A 316 3.06 6.45 10.51
C GLU A 316 3.93 7.62 10.94
N VAL A 317 5.24 7.41 10.90
CA VAL A 317 6.27 8.40 11.20
C VAL A 317 7.32 8.43 10.10
N LEU A 318 8.14 9.48 10.09
CA LEU A 318 9.19 9.69 9.10
C LEU A 318 10.54 9.93 9.76
N GLY A 319 11.55 9.15 9.37
CA GLY A 319 12.95 9.40 9.67
C GLY A 319 13.70 9.88 8.43
N LEU A 320 14.54 10.91 8.58
CA LEU A 320 15.35 11.48 7.49
C LEU A 320 16.83 11.53 7.88
N SER A 321 17.71 11.08 6.98
CA SER A 321 19.17 11.24 7.11
C SER A 321 19.87 11.03 5.76
N THR A 322 21.11 11.51 5.65
CA THR A 322 22.01 11.18 4.53
C THR A 322 22.50 9.74 4.57
N TYR A 323 22.30 9.03 5.67
CA TYR A 323 22.63 7.62 5.84
C TYR A 323 21.35 6.79 6.07
N TYR A 324 21.18 5.71 5.30
CA TYR A 324 20.03 4.82 5.40
C TYR A 324 19.78 4.31 6.82
N GLY A 325 20.80 3.74 7.46
CA GLY A 325 20.66 3.19 8.81
C GLY A 325 20.26 4.23 9.86
N GLU A 326 20.71 5.47 9.72
CA GLU A 326 20.31 6.57 10.60
C GLU A 326 18.88 7.02 10.33
N ALA A 327 18.45 7.10 9.06
CA ALA A 327 17.07 7.40 8.71
C ALA A 327 16.11 6.36 9.30
N PHE A 328 16.46 5.07 9.17
CA PHE A 328 15.69 3.97 9.73
C PHE A 328 15.64 4.04 11.26
N TYR A 329 16.78 4.28 11.93
CA TYR A 329 16.81 4.43 13.38
C TYR A 329 15.94 5.59 13.87
N LYS A 330 15.99 6.75 13.19
CA LYS A 330 15.12 7.90 13.51
C LYS A 330 13.64 7.58 13.36
N ALA A 331 13.27 6.79 12.36
CA ALA A 331 11.90 6.34 12.18
C ALA A 331 11.47 5.42 13.34
N GLN A 332 12.33 4.48 13.76
CA GLN A 332 12.10 3.62 14.93
C GLN A 332 11.93 4.43 16.23
N GLU A 333 12.80 5.42 16.47
CA GLU A 333 12.66 6.30 17.64
C GLU A 333 11.32 7.06 17.62
N ALA A 334 10.89 7.51 16.45
CA ALA A 334 9.64 8.27 16.30
C ALA A 334 8.38 7.42 16.57
N THR A 335 8.45 6.09 16.44
CA THR A 335 7.37 5.18 16.86
C THR A 335 7.35 4.94 18.39
N GLN A 336 8.26 5.56 19.13
CA GLN A 336 8.52 5.33 20.57
C GLN A 336 9.08 3.92 20.87
N THR A 337 9.55 3.20 19.85
CA THR A 337 10.24 1.91 19.99
C THR A 337 11.75 2.18 20.17
N LEU A 338 12.14 2.50 21.40
CA LEU A 338 13.54 2.80 21.71
C LEU A 338 14.38 1.53 21.72
N LEU A 339 15.43 1.50 20.91
CA LEU A 339 16.41 0.42 20.97
C LEU A 339 17.27 0.56 22.24
N PRO A 340 17.49 -0.53 22.99
CA PRO A 340 18.31 -0.47 24.19
C PRO A 340 19.78 -0.14 23.82
N THR A 341 20.36 0.84 24.52
CA THR A 341 21.76 1.25 24.35
C THR A 341 22.74 0.49 25.23
N SER A 342 22.23 -0.37 26.11
CA SER A 342 23.02 -1.21 27.02
C SER A 342 22.30 -2.51 27.31
N GLY A 343 23.03 -3.53 27.74
CA GLY A 343 22.46 -4.83 28.12
C GLY A 343 23.04 -6.00 27.32
N THR A 344 22.30 -7.11 27.30
CA THR A 344 22.67 -8.33 26.58
C THR A 344 21.72 -8.56 25.42
N VAL A 345 22.24 -8.80 24.24
CA VAL A 345 21.45 -9.07 23.01
C VAL A 345 21.56 -10.56 22.67
N LEU A 346 20.41 -11.22 22.54
CA LEU A 346 20.30 -12.55 21.92
C LEU A 346 20.11 -12.37 20.43
N ILE A 347 20.99 -12.94 19.63
CA ILE A 347 20.90 -12.90 18.17
C ILE A 347 20.66 -14.31 17.65
N SER A 348 19.47 -14.53 17.08
CA SER A 348 19.11 -15.77 16.40
C SER A 348 18.91 -15.48 14.91
N VAL A 349 19.63 -16.16 14.03
CA VAL A 349 19.55 -15.95 12.59
C VAL A 349 19.67 -17.25 11.81
N ARG A 350 18.94 -17.35 10.73
CA ARG A 350 18.93 -18.50 9.82
C ARG A 350 20.24 -18.64 9.02
N THR A 351 20.88 -17.53 8.64
CA THR A 351 22.05 -17.53 7.74
C THR A 351 23.29 -16.94 8.40
N ARG A 352 24.33 -17.73 8.58
CA ARG A 352 25.57 -17.34 9.29
C ARG A 352 26.45 -16.32 8.57
N MET A 353 26.43 -16.23 7.24
CA MET A 353 27.40 -15.44 6.47
C MET A 353 27.30 -13.91 6.65
N ARG A 354 26.16 -13.37 7.02
CA ARG A 354 25.98 -11.92 7.29
C ARG A 354 26.27 -11.54 8.74
N LEU A 355 26.39 -12.52 9.62
CA LEU A 355 26.50 -12.33 11.07
C LEU A 355 27.82 -11.68 11.50
N SER A 356 28.93 -12.00 10.84
CA SER A 356 30.26 -11.53 11.25
C SER A 356 30.44 -10.02 11.16
N ARG A 357 29.83 -9.37 10.17
CA ARG A 357 29.88 -7.90 10.04
C ARG A 357 28.94 -7.20 11.04
N SER A 358 27.74 -7.71 11.24
CA SER A 358 26.79 -7.18 12.22
C SER A 358 27.29 -7.34 13.66
N LEU A 359 27.92 -8.47 13.99
CA LEU A 359 28.50 -8.73 15.32
C LEU A 359 29.70 -7.82 15.64
N SER A 360 30.54 -7.50 14.66
CA SER A 360 31.66 -6.58 14.90
C SER A 360 31.20 -5.16 15.19
N SER A 361 30.08 -4.74 14.59
CA SER A 361 29.43 -3.45 14.86
C SER A 361 28.68 -3.47 16.20
N SER A 362 27.94 -4.54 16.51
CA SER A 362 27.20 -4.69 17.77
C SER A 362 28.12 -4.81 19.00
N ARG A 363 29.31 -5.44 18.88
CA ARG A 363 30.29 -5.49 19.96
C ARG A 363 30.85 -4.13 20.37
N LYS A 364 30.78 -3.13 19.51
CA LYS A 364 31.17 -1.76 19.83
C LYS A 364 30.07 -1.00 20.59
N LEU A 365 28.82 -1.45 20.47
CA LEU A 365 27.64 -0.79 21.04
C LEU A 365 27.11 -1.49 22.31
N VAL A 366 27.36 -2.81 22.47
CA VAL A 366 26.81 -3.62 23.58
C VAL A 366 27.91 -4.48 24.21
N SER A 367 27.97 -4.49 25.52
CA SER A 367 29.08 -5.10 26.28
C SER A 367 29.08 -6.65 26.30
N ARG A 368 28.03 -7.35 25.89
CA ARG A 368 27.97 -8.80 25.74
C ARG A 368 26.93 -9.24 24.71
N SER A 369 27.31 -10.12 23.79
CA SER A 369 26.39 -10.80 22.85
C SER A 369 26.40 -12.31 23.14
N LEU A 370 25.22 -12.91 23.30
CA LEU A 370 25.04 -14.37 23.34
C LEU A 370 24.56 -14.81 21.94
N LEU A 371 25.29 -15.76 21.36
CA LEU A 371 24.96 -16.35 20.06
C LEU A 371 24.32 -17.73 20.28
N GLN A 372 23.07 -17.87 19.88
CA GLN A 372 22.44 -19.19 19.74
C GLN A 372 22.15 -19.42 18.26
N ALA A 373 22.71 -20.49 17.70
CA ALA A 373 22.37 -20.93 16.35
C ALA A 373 21.57 -22.23 16.50
N GLU A 374 20.32 -22.22 16.18
CA GLU A 374 19.51 -23.42 16.04
C GLU A 374 19.72 -24.02 14.66
N HIS A 375 20.05 -25.31 14.65
CA HIS A 375 19.90 -26.19 13.50
C HIS A 375 18.46 -26.71 13.53
N MET A 376 17.65 -26.29 12.58
CA MET A 376 16.50 -27.12 12.18
C MET A 376 16.85 -27.86 10.88
N PRO A 377 16.41 -29.13 10.76
CA PRO A 377 16.72 -30.00 9.63
C PRO A 377 16.20 -29.49 8.29
#